data_40d0cda729f33030875a314a6d459414
#
_entry.id   40d0cda729f33030875a314a6d459414
#
_cell.length_a   1.000
_cell.length_b   1.000
_cell.length_c   1.000
_cell.angle_alpha   90.00
_cell.angle_beta   90.00
_cell.angle_gamma   90.00
#
_symmetry.space_group_name_H-M   'P 1'
#
loop_
_entity.id
_entity.type
_entity.pdbx_description
1 polymer ?
#
loop_
_entity_poly.entity_id
_entity_poly.type
_entity_poly.pdbx_seq_one_letter_code
_entity_poly.pdbx_strand_id
1 'polypeptide(L)'
;QGKIGRIVGVRSTEQSVGIKVEGFCPGNGRKKDNTMAHIKRIDLTRDVEAHAEAYRKAIENVCKETAFSGGKYADAFDKEFAAYVGSKFASGVNNGTSALHLAMLALGVGPGDEVIVPANTYIATAWGVSYTGATPVFADCTPDTWEIDPSVLEAKITEKTKGIIGVHLYGQPFDYEGVRKIADRHGLFVVEDCAQAHGAKFEDRNVGTLGDLACFSFYPGKNLYAFGE
;
A
#
# COMPACT_ATOMS: atom_id res chain seq x y z
N GLN A 1 -8.24 11.28 -26.73
CA GLN A 1 -9.38 10.32 -26.67
C GLN A 1 -8.78 8.92 -26.68
N GLY A 2 -8.57 8.34 -25.50
CA GLY A 2 -8.03 7.01 -25.31
C GLY A 2 -9.12 5.96 -25.55
N LYS A 3 -8.85 4.99 -26.39
CA LYS A 3 -9.73 3.84 -26.62
C LYS A 3 -9.64 2.89 -25.45
N ILE A 4 -10.69 2.81 -24.65
CA ILE A 4 -10.94 1.75 -23.67
C ILE A 4 -11.17 0.46 -24.48
N GLY A 5 -10.39 -0.60 -24.20
CA GLY A 5 -10.52 -1.89 -24.83
C GLY A 5 -11.93 -2.47 -24.59
N ARG A 6 -12.64 -2.79 -25.68
CA ARG A 6 -13.95 -3.44 -25.64
C ARG A 6 -13.78 -4.93 -25.33
N ILE A 7 -14.47 -5.41 -24.33
CA ILE A 7 -14.72 -6.85 -24.15
C ILE A 7 -15.67 -7.27 -25.28
N VAL A 8 -15.18 -8.05 -26.23
CA VAL A 8 -15.99 -8.60 -27.31
C VAL A 8 -16.32 -10.06 -26.96
N GLY A 9 -17.58 -10.26 -26.65
CA GLY A 9 -18.40 -11.45 -26.65
C GLY A 9 -17.78 -12.84 -26.47
N VAL A 10 -18.26 -13.53 -25.41
CA VAL A 10 -18.12 -14.97 -25.22
C VAL A 10 -18.96 -15.71 -26.27
N ARG A 11 -18.34 -16.43 -27.19
CA ARG A 11 -19.01 -17.49 -27.97
C ARG A 11 -18.63 -18.83 -27.38
N SER A 12 -19.62 -19.56 -26.91
CA SER A 12 -19.48 -20.95 -26.50
C SER A 12 -19.47 -21.83 -27.75
N THR A 13 -18.38 -22.50 -28.03
CA THR A 13 -18.33 -23.74 -28.80
C THR A 13 -17.71 -24.80 -27.92
N GLU A 14 -18.24 -26.01 -27.97
CA GLU A 14 -18.04 -27.13 -27.04
C GLU A 14 -16.59 -27.65 -26.86
N GLN A 15 -15.57 -26.90 -27.18
CA GLN A 15 -14.18 -27.31 -26.93
C GLN A 15 -13.34 -26.07 -26.68
N SER A 16 -12.93 -25.83 -25.43
CA SER A 16 -11.99 -24.85 -24.92
C SER A 16 -12.45 -23.37 -24.96
N VAL A 17 -12.68 -22.81 -23.77
CA VAL A 17 -12.77 -21.35 -23.59
C VAL A 17 -11.35 -20.80 -23.60
N GLY A 18 -10.91 -20.31 -24.74
CA GLY A 18 -9.68 -19.54 -24.86
C GLY A 18 -9.98 -18.08 -24.63
N ILE A 19 -9.52 -17.50 -23.52
CA ILE A 19 -9.52 -16.04 -23.36
C ILE A 19 -8.41 -15.48 -24.25
N LYS A 20 -8.77 -14.91 -25.39
CA LYS A 20 -7.84 -14.17 -26.23
C LYS A 20 -7.76 -12.75 -25.70
N VAL A 21 -6.72 -12.44 -24.95
CA VAL A 21 -6.41 -11.07 -24.58
C VAL A 21 -5.68 -10.43 -25.75
N GLU A 22 -6.41 -9.74 -26.63
CA GLU A 22 -5.82 -8.91 -27.67
C GLU A 22 -5.39 -7.59 -27.05
N GLY A 23 -4.07 -7.34 -27.02
CA GLY A 23 -3.49 -6.09 -26.54
C GLY A 23 -2.39 -6.20 -25.48
N PHE A 24 -1.94 -7.40 -25.16
CA PHE A 24 -0.70 -7.55 -24.38
C PHE A 24 0.47 -7.27 -25.35
N CYS A 25 1.17 -6.16 -25.16
CA CYS A 25 2.19 -5.61 -26.05
C CYS A 25 3.21 -6.64 -26.52
N PRO A 26 3.27 -6.95 -27.82
CA PRO A 26 4.50 -7.48 -28.40
C PRO A 26 5.50 -6.32 -28.51
N GLY A 27 6.74 -6.57 -28.15
CA GLY A 27 7.82 -5.60 -28.17
C GLY A 27 7.86 -4.80 -29.47
N ASN A 28 7.61 -3.50 -29.36
CA ASN A 28 7.71 -2.58 -30.48
C ASN A 28 9.19 -2.37 -30.81
N GLY A 29 9.57 -2.80 -32.00
CA GLY A 29 10.81 -2.40 -32.65
C GLY A 29 10.95 -0.87 -32.61
N ARG A 30 11.93 -0.37 -31.85
CA ARG A 30 12.23 1.05 -31.73
C ARG A 30 12.59 1.61 -33.09
N LYS A 31 11.68 2.37 -33.73
CA LYS A 31 12.09 3.37 -34.70
C LYS A 31 12.90 4.43 -33.97
N LYS A 32 14.13 4.68 -34.42
CA LYS A 32 14.95 5.80 -33.95
C LYS A 32 14.27 7.09 -34.42
N ASP A 33 13.36 7.61 -33.62
CA ASP A 33 12.82 8.94 -33.79
C ASP A 33 13.69 9.90 -32.95
N ASN A 34 14.20 10.93 -33.57
CA ASN A 34 15.11 11.92 -33.02
C ASN A 34 14.36 12.96 -32.14
N THR A 35 13.25 12.55 -31.52
CA THR A 35 12.52 13.34 -30.54
C THR A 35 13.14 13.15 -29.17
N MET A 36 13.23 14.21 -28.39
CA MET A 36 13.71 14.20 -26.99
C MET A 36 13.12 13.00 -26.26
N ALA A 37 13.97 12.19 -25.65
CA ALA A 37 13.56 11.00 -24.93
C ALA A 37 12.53 11.39 -23.84
N HIS A 38 11.30 10.94 -24.00
CA HIS A 38 10.27 11.13 -22.99
C HIS A 38 10.57 10.24 -21.80
N ILE A 39 11.00 10.83 -20.69
CA ILE A 39 11.22 10.10 -19.44
C ILE A 39 9.86 9.85 -18.80
N LYS A 40 9.45 8.58 -18.72
CA LYS A 40 8.23 8.19 -18.03
C LYS A 40 8.42 8.37 -16.52
N ARG A 41 7.40 8.90 -15.85
CA ARG A 41 7.40 9.03 -14.39
C ARG A 41 7.42 7.66 -13.69
N ILE A 42 6.71 6.68 -14.24
CA ILE A 42 6.70 5.28 -13.82
C ILE A 42 6.91 4.45 -15.07
N ASP A 43 7.90 3.56 -15.07
CA ASP A 43 8.17 2.63 -16.16
C ASP A 43 8.52 1.24 -15.60
N LEU A 44 7.53 0.37 -15.58
CA LEU A 44 7.65 -1.02 -15.12
C LEU A 44 8.14 -1.96 -16.23
N THR A 45 8.45 -1.44 -17.43
CA THR A 45 8.78 -2.28 -18.61
C THR A 45 9.94 -3.22 -18.33
N ARG A 46 11.02 -2.72 -17.72
CA ARG A 46 12.22 -3.51 -17.45
C ARG A 46 11.97 -4.64 -16.45
N ASP A 47 11.20 -4.35 -15.41
CA ASP A 47 10.84 -5.35 -14.40
C ASP A 47 9.91 -6.42 -14.98
N VAL A 48 8.89 -6.00 -15.73
CA VAL A 48 7.96 -6.93 -16.39
C VAL A 48 8.69 -7.81 -17.41
N GLU A 49 9.62 -7.26 -18.20
CA GLU A 49 10.44 -8.03 -19.14
C GLU A 49 11.34 -9.05 -18.43
N ALA A 50 11.97 -8.65 -17.30
CA ALA A 50 12.86 -9.52 -16.54
C ALA A 50 12.12 -10.68 -15.86
N HIS A 51 10.85 -10.49 -15.47
CA HIS A 51 10.06 -11.47 -14.71
C HIS A 51 8.87 -12.05 -15.50
N ALA A 52 8.79 -11.77 -16.81
CA ALA A 52 7.63 -12.12 -17.66
C ALA A 52 7.18 -13.58 -17.54
N GLU A 53 8.12 -14.51 -17.53
CA GLU A 53 7.82 -15.96 -17.44
C GLU A 53 7.26 -16.33 -16.07
N ALA A 54 7.82 -15.76 -14.99
CA ALA A 54 7.34 -15.99 -13.63
C ALA A 54 5.90 -15.44 -13.46
N TYR A 55 5.64 -14.25 -13.97
CA TYR A 55 4.31 -13.63 -13.94
C TYR A 55 3.30 -14.45 -14.75
N ARG A 56 3.68 -14.87 -15.97
CA ARG A 56 2.82 -15.70 -16.81
C ARG A 56 2.44 -17.00 -16.10
N LYS A 57 3.41 -17.69 -15.52
CA LYS A 57 3.20 -18.94 -14.80
C LYS A 57 2.30 -18.76 -13.56
N ALA A 58 2.49 -17.67 -12.80
CA ALA A 58 1.65 -17.37 -11.65
C ALA A 58 0.17 -17.15 -12.07
N ILE A 59 -0.06 -16.36 -13.12
CA ILE A 59 -1.41 -16.11 -13.66
C ILE A 59 -2.03 -17.40 -14.17
N GLU A 60 -1.30 -18.20 -14.94
CA GLU A 60 -1.78 -19.50 -15.45
C GLU A 60 -2.19 -20.46 -14.34
N ASN A 61 -1.41 -20.53 -13.26
CA ASN A 61 -1.73 -21.36 -12.11
C ASN A 61 -3.03 -20.92 -11.44
N VAL A 62 -3.20 -19.62 -11.18
CA VAL A 62 -4.44 -19.08 -10.59
C VAL A 62 -5.63 -19.36 -11.47
N CYS A 63 -5.50 -19.16 -12.79
CA CYS A 63 -6.60 -19.45 -13.75
C CYS A 63 -6.92 -20.94 -13.83
N LYS A 64 -5.91 -21.81 -13.92
CA LYS A 64 -6.08 -23.27 -13.98
C LYS A 64 -6.79 -23.82 -12.76
N GLU A 65 -6.52 -23.26 -11.60
CA GLU A 65 -7.08 -23.69 -10.33
C GLU A 65 -8.34 -22.92 -9.93
N THR A 66 -8.75 -21.95 -10.76
CA THR A 66 -9.90 -21.05 -10.46
C THR A 66 -9.81 -20.37 -9.09
N ALA A 67 -8.58 -20.12 -8.63
CA ALA A 67 -8.29 -19.56 -7.31
C ALA A 67 -8.32 -18.02 -7.34
N PHE A 68 -9.46 -17.44 -7.71
CA PHE A 68 -9.59 -15.99 -7.97
C PHE A 68 -9.85 -15.16 -6.72
N SER A 69 -10.22 -15.78 -5.59
CA SER A 69 -10.53 -15.07 -4.35
C SER A 69 -10.17 -15.92 -3.14
N GLY A 70 -9.32 -15.38 -2.28
CA GLY A 70 -8.85 -16.07 -1.08
C GLY A 70 -8.08 -17.37 -1.37
N GLY A 71 -8.01 -18.25 -0.37
CA GLY A 71 -7.42 -19.58 -0.50
C GLY A 71 -5.90 -19.59 -0.53
N LYS A 72 -5.32 -20.69 -1.05
CA LYS A 72 -3.90 -21.03 -0.84
C LYS A 72 -2.88 -19.96 -1.24
N TYR A 73 -3.17 -19.17 -2.28
CA TYR A 73 -2.23 -18.11 -2.72
C TYR A 73 -2.27 -16.91 -1.80
N ALA A 74 -3.46 -16.49 -1.36
CA ALA A 74 -3.61 -15.43 -0.37
C ALA A 74 -3.03 -15.85 0.98
N ASP A 75 -3.33 -17.07 1.43
CA ASP A 75 -2.82 -17.62 2.69
C ASP A 75 -1.29 -17.78 2.68
N ALA A 76 -0.71 -18.13 1.53
CA ALA A 76 0.74 -18.20 1.36
C ALA A 76 1.36 -16.80 1.40
N PHE A 77 0.77 -15.85 0.68
CA PHE A 77 1.22 -14.46 0.69
C PHE A 77 1.21 -13.86 2.10
N ASP A 78 0.13 -14.04 2.85
CA ASP A 78 0.03 -13.52 4.22
C ASP A 78 1.16 -14.05 5.11
N LYS A 79 1.47 -15.35 5.03
CA LYS A 79 2.56 -15.97 5.79
C LYS A 79 3.94 -15.50 5.33
N GLU A 80 4.17 -15.46 4.03
CA GLU A 80 5.44 -15.04 3.45
C GLU A 80 5.71 -13.56 3.72
N PHE A 81 4.68 -12.72 3.59
CA PHE A 81 4.81 -11.29 3.86
C PHE A 81 5.01 -11.00 5.36
N ALA A 82 4.29 -11.69 6.25
CA ALA A 82 4.54 -11.60 7.69
C ALA A 82 5.98 -11.97 8.03
N ALA A 83 6.52 -13.06 7.44
CA ALA A 83 7.90 -13.48 7.63
C ALA A 83 8.90 -12.46 7.06
N TYR A 84 8.62 -11.88 5.88
CA TYR A 84 9.47 -10.86 5.25
C TYR A 84 9.58 -9.59 6.09
N VAL A 85 8.44 -9.09 6.59
CA VAL A 85 8.41 -7.90 7.45
C VAL A 85 8.99 -8.22 8.83
N GLY A 86 8.80 -9.44 9.33
CA GLY A 86 9.15 -9.85 10.69
C GLY A 86 7.99 -9.67 11.68
N SER A 87 6.77 -9.50 11.18
CA SER A 87 5.56 -9.42 12.00
C SER A 87 5.03 -10.81 12.36
N LYS A 88 4.20 -10.87 13.39
CA LYS A 88 3.57 -12.14 13.82
C LYS A 88 2.50 -12.60 12.83
N PHE A 89 1.79 -11.68 12.23
CA PHE A 89 0.70 -11.93 11.29
C PHE A 89 0.69 -10.88 10.18
N ALA A 90 0.18 -11.25 9.03
CA ALA A 90 -0.27 -10.34 7.98
C ALA A 90 -1.66 -10.79 7.52
N SER A 91 -2.44 -9.88 6.97
CA SER A 91 -3.74 -10.17 6.38
C SER A 91 -3.91 -9.36 5.11
N GLY A 92 -4.11 -10.06 4.00
CA GLY A 92 -4.37 -9.44 2.70
C GLY A 92 -5.76 -8.77 2.67
N VAL A 93 -5.78 -7.55 2.13
CA VAL A 93 -7.00 -6.79 1.84
C VAL A 93 -6.94 -6.25 0.42
N ASN A 94 -8.01 -5.65 -0.09
CA ASN A 94 -8.09 -5.27 -1.49
C ASN A 94 -7.16 -4.11 -1.90
N ASN A 95 -6.80 -3.19 -0.99
CA ASN A 95 -5.83 -2.11 -1.26
C ASN A 95 -5.34 -1.45 0.03
N GLY A 96 -4.30 -0.59 -0.07
CA GLY A 96 -3.73 0.11 1.09
C GLY A 96 -4.68 1.07 1.79
N THR A 97 -5.60 1.70 1.07
CA THR A 97 -6.63 2.58 1.66
C THR A 97 -7.58 1.78 2.56
N SER A 98 -8.00 0.60 2.10
CA SER A 98 -8.80 -0.32 2.92
C SER A 98 -8.01 -0.87 4.10
N ALA A 99 -6.71 -1.12 3.94
CA ALA A 99 -5.86 -1.53 5.06
C ALA A 99 -5.88 -0.48 6.18
N LEU A 100 -5.69 0.80 5.84
CA LEU A 100 -5.77 1.92 6.80
C LEU A 100 -7.15 2.01 7.46
N HIS A 101 -8.22 1.93 6.67
CA HIS A 101 -9.59 1.97 7.20
C HIS A 101 -9.87 0.80 8.15
N LEU A 102 -9.52 -0.43 7.76
CA LEU A 102 -9.73 -1.61 8.59
C LEU A 102 -8.86 -1.60 9.85
N ALA A 103 -7.64 -1.06 9.78
CA ALA A 103 -6.79 -0.85 10.94
C ALA A 103 -7.46 0.10 11.97
N MET A 104 -8.04 1.20 11.51
CA MET A 104 -8.79 2.12 12.38
C MET A 104 -9.99 1.44 13.02
N LEU A 105 -10.78 0.68 12.24
CA LEU A 105 -11.92 -0.07 12.78
C LEU A 105 -11.48 -1.13 13.80
N ALA A 106 -10.38 -1.85 13.53
CA ALA A 106 -9.84 -2.87 14.43
C ALA A 106 -9.34 -2.28 15.77
N LEU A 107 -8.88 -1.02 15.75
CA LEU A 107 -8.48 -0.26 16.94
C LEU A 107 -9.66 0.45 17.63
N GLY A 108 -10.89 0.24 17.15
CA GLY A 108 -12.10 0.77 17.76
C GLY A 108 -12.36 2.26 17.50
N VAL A 109 -11.74 2.82 16.44
CA VAL A 109 -11.92 4.22 16.04
C VAL A 109 -13.29 4.41 15.40
N GLY A 110 -14.02 5.46 15.80
CA GLY A 110 -15.36 5.75 15.31
C GLY A 110 -15.77 7.21 15.46
N PRO A 111 -17.07 7.50 15.24
CA PRO A 111 -17.61 8.87 15.34
C PRO A 111 -17.31 9.52 16.69
N GLY A 112 -16.79 10.74 16.66
CA GLY A 112 -16.41 11.50 17.83
C GLY A 112 -14.95 11.35 18.25
N ASP A 113 -14.25 10.35 17.74
CA ASP A 113 -12.81 10.17 17.96
C ASP A 113 -11.97 11.05 17.04
N GLU A 114 -10.74 11.25 17.43
CA GLU A 114 -9.70 11.96 16.66
C GLU A 114 -8.47 11.07 16.49
N VAL A 115 -7.86 11.12 15.30
CA VAL A 115 -6.58 10.46 15.03
C VAL A 115 -5.64 11.46 14.37
N ILE A 116 -4.44 11.60 14.93
CA ILE A 116 -3.44 12.52 14.39
C ILE A 116 -2.77 11.87 13.18
N VAL A 117 -2.65 12.64 12.09
CA VAL A 117 -2.04 12.21 10.83
C VAL A 117 -1.09 13.31 10.32
N PRO A 118 0.01 12.98 9.61
CA PRO A 118 0.87 14.00 9.02
C PRO A 118 0.10 14.79 7.93
N ALA A 119 0.36 16.08 7.83
CA ALA A 119 -0.20 16.93 6.77
C ALA A 119 0.40 16.60 5.40
N ASN A 120 1.65 16.15 5.36
CA ASN A 120 2.35 15.73 4.15
C ASN A 120 2.24 14.21 3.99
N THR A 121 1.19 13.74 3.34
CA THR A 121 0.97 12.32 3.02
C THR A 121 0.06 12.18 1.81
N TYR A 122 -0.06 10.95 1.29
CA TYR A 122 -1.14 10.62 0.37
C TYR A 122 -2.46 10.63 1.12
N ILE A 123 -3.50 11.21 0.52
CA ILE A 123 -4.81 11.46 1.15
C ILE A 123 -5.45 10.20 1.79
N ALA A 124 -5.09 8.99 1.35
CA ALA A 124 -5.61 7.75 1.90
C ALA A 124 -5.34 7.59 3.40
N THR A 125 -4.25 8.15 3.93
CA THR A 125 -3.96 8.16 5.37
C THR A 125 -5.09 8.84 6.15
N ALA A 126 -5.55 10.01 5.67
CA ALA A 126 -6.67 10.73 6.28
C ALA A 126 -8.03 10.06 5.99
N TRP A 127 -8.21 9.47 4.79
CA TRP A 127 -9.43 8.73 4.46
C TRP A 127 -9.63 7.51 5.35
N GLY A 128 -8.55 6.79 5.70
CA GLY A 128 -8.62 5.66 6.62
C GLY A 128 -9.30 6.03 7.94
N VAL A 129 -9.02 7.24 8.44
CA VAL A 129 -9.69 7.81 9.63
C VAL A 129 -11.12 8.26 9.31
N SER A 130 -11.29 9.08 8.28
CA SER A 130 -12.60 9.69 7.97
C SER A 130 -13.69 8.66 7.65
N TYR A 131 -13.34 7.52 7.05
CA TYR A 131 -14.29 6.46 6.72
C TYR A 131 -14.89 5.77 7.95
N THR A 132 -14.25 5.86 9.12
CA THR A 132 -14.83 5.39 10.38
C THR A 132 -15.81 6.39 11.01
N GLY A 133 -15.93 7.59 10.44
CA GLY A 133 -16.68 8.72 11.04
C GLY A 133 -15.86 9.53 12.04
N ALA A 134 -14.61 9.18 12.28
CA ALA A 134 -13.67 9.95 13.12
C ALA A 134 -13.07 11.14 12.37
N THR A 135 -12.44 12.03 13.10
CA THR A 135 -11.81 13.25 12.57
C THR A 135 -10.30 13.08 12.45
N PRO A 136 -9.69 13.17 11.24
CA PRO A 136 -8.25 13.28 11.12
C PRO A 136 -7.79 14.67 11.58
N VAL A 137 -6.83 14.69 12.52
CA VAL A 137 -6.19 15.91 13.02
C VAL A 137 -4.83 16.03 12.39
N PHE A 138 -4.62 17.06 11.58
CA PHE A 138 -3.34 17.21 10.86
C PHE A 138 -2.24 17.79 11.75
N ALA A 139 -1.11 17.09 11.79
CA ALA A 139 0.13 17.57 12.37
C ALA A 139 1.12 17.98 11.27
N ASP A 140 1.92 18.99 11.53
CA ASP A 140 2.95 19.44 10.59
C ASP A 140 4.10 18.43 10.51
N CYS A 141 4.94 18.60 9.49
CA CYS A 141 6.08 17.74 9.20
C CYS A 141 7.38 18.50 9.41
N THR A 142 8.45 17.78 9.74
CA THR A 142 9.79 18.37 9.82
C THR A 142 10.24 18.87 8.45
N PRO A 143 10.93 20.01 8.36
CA PRO A 143 11.38 20.55 7.08
C PRO A 143 12.49 19.73 6.42
N ASP A 144 13.22 18.93 7.21
CA ASP A 144 14.40 18.19 6.74
C ASP A 144 14.04 16.81 6.21
N THR A 145 13.13 16.08 6.88
CA THR A 145 12.77 14.71 6.54
C THR A 145 11.39 14.57 5.90
N TRP A 146 10.53 15.61 6.02
CA TRP A 146 9.15 15.63 5.52
C TRP A 146 8.21 14.66 6.23
N GLU A 147 8.69 14.06 7.33
CA GLU A 147 7.94 13.15 8.18
C GLU A 147 7.21 13.91 9.29
N ILE A 148 6.21 13.26 9.91
CA ILE A 148 5.47 13.85 11.03
C ILE A 148 6.43 14.37 12.11
N ASP A 149 6.24 15.60 12.55
CA ASP A 149 7.07 16.24 13.56
C ASP A 149 6.59 15.89 14.98
N PRO A 150 7.36 15.12 15.78
CA PRO A 150 6.96 14.81 17.14
C PRO A 150 6.80 16.04 18.04
N SER A 151 7.53 17.14 17.74
CA SER A 151 7.52 18.34 18.58
C SER A 151 6.17 19.08 18.63
N VAL A 152 5.32 18.86 17.60
CA VAL A 152 4.00 19.52 17.51
C VAL A 152 2.85 18.62 17.99
N LEU A 153 3.10 17.33 18.28
CA LEU A 153 2.05 16.37 18.59
C LEU A 153 1.31 16.66 19.90
N GLU A 154 2.03 17.04 20.96
CA GLU A 154 1.43 17.35 22.27
C GLU A 154 0.32 18.41 22.16
N ALA A 155 0.53 19.43 21.34
CA ALA A 155 -0.44 20.51 21.14
C ALA A 155 -1.69 20.07 20.33
N LYS A 156 -1.64 18.87 19.72
CA LYS A 156 -2.74 18.31 18.92
C LYS A 156 -3.57 17.30 19.67
N ILE A 157 -3.08 16.82 20.83
CA ILE A 157 -3.77 15.81 21.62
C ILE A 157 -4.92 16.43 22.41
N THR A 158 -6.09 15.81 22.33
CA THR A 158 -7.30 16.14 23.08
C THR A 158 -7.82 14.89 23.80
N GLU A 159 -8.88 15.02 24.59
CA GLU A 159 -9.56 13.87 25.22
C GLU A 159 -10.18 12.90 24.20
N LYS A 160 -10.37 13.36 22.95
CA LYS A 160 -10.93 12.56 21.84
C LYS A 160 -9.85 11.81 21.05
N THR A 161 -8.58 12.16 21.23
CA THR A 161 -7.49 11.56 20.48
C THR A 161 -7.32 10.09 20.88
N LYS A 162 -7.35 9.20 19.90
CA LYS A 162 -7.19 7.74 20.09
C LYS A 162 -5.81 7.25 19.65
N GLY A 163 -5.19 7.91 18.68
CA GLY A 163 -3.91 7.46 18.17
C GLY A 163 -3.28 8.39 17.16
N ILE A 164 -2.16 7.93 16.66
CA ILE A 164 -1.31 8.64 15.69
C ILE A 164 -1.03 7.67 14.52
N ILE A 165 -1.17 8.14 13.29
CA ILE A 165 -0.66 7.44 12.11
C ILE A 165 0.64 8.12 11.69
N GLY A 166 1.76 7.40 11.78
CA GLY A 166 3.01 7.81 11.18
C GLY A 166 3.15 7.24 9.77
N VAL A 167 3.65 8.02 8.84
CA VAL A 167 3.84 7.61 7.44
C VAL A 167 5.32 7.54 7.13
N HIS A 168 5.80 6.42 6.60
CA HIS A 168 7.18 6.27 6.11
C HIS A 168 7.23 6.74 4.65
N LEU A 169 7.13 8.05 4.47
CA LEU A 169 6.97 8.66 3.15
C LEU A 169 8.24 8.46 2.30
N TYR A 170 8.06 8.06 1.05
CA TYR A 170 9.15 7.76 0.10
C TYR A 170 10.15 6.70 0.57
N GLY A 171 9.79 5.90 1.59
CA GLY A 171 10.68 4.90 2.19
C GLY A 171 11.58 5.45 3.30
N GLN A 172 11.44 6.72 3.66
CA GLN A 172 12.09 7.32 4.81
C GLN A 172 11.26 7.04 6.07
N PRO A 173 11.80 6.35 7.09
CA PRO A 173 11.07 6.15 8.33
C PRO A 173 10.90 7.46 9.10
N PHE A 174 9.70 7.67 9.65
CA PHE A 174 9.49 8.77 10.61
C PHE A 174 10.19 8.48 11.94
N ASP A 175 10.40 9.50 12.76
CA ASP A 175 10.94 9.37 14.13
C ASP A 175 9.96 8.59 15.02
N TYR A 176 10.03 7.26 14.92
CA TYR A 176 9.16 6.38 15.67
C TYR A 176 9.32 6.52 17.18
N GLU A 177 10.55 6.64 17.67
CA GLU A 177 10.84 6.73 19.11
C GLU A 177 10.23 8.02 19.70
N GLY A 178 10.36 9.16 18.99
CA GLY A 178 9.74 10.43 19.39
C GLY A 178 8.21 10.32 19.43
N VAL A 179 7.60 9.76 18.39
CA VAL A 179 6.14 9.55 18.31
C VAL A 179 5.67 8.56 19.38
N ARG A 180 6.34 7.41 19.54
CA ARG A 180 5.96 6.36 20.49
C ARG A 180 6.00 6.86 21.93
N LYS A 181 7.04 7.62 22.28
CA LYS A 181 7.19 8.22 23.62
C LYS A 181 6.00 9.14 23.97
N ILE A 182 5.51 9.90 23.00
CA ILE A 182 4.33 10.76 23.20
C ILE A 182 3.08 9.90 23.31
N ALA A 183 2.89 8.96 22.39
CA ALA A 183 1.74 8.07 22.37
C ALA A 183 1.60 7.30 23.69
N ASP A 184 2.70 6.77 24.24
CA ASP A 184 2.71 6.02 25.51
C ASP A 184 2.27 6.88 26.69
N ARG A 185 2.69 8.16 26.75
CA ARG A 185 2.27 9.08 27.83
C ARG A 185 0.76 9.33 27.84
N HIS A 186 0.13 9.26 26.70
CA HIS A 186 -1.30 9.55 26.51
C HIS A 186 -2.15 8.31 26.28
N GLY A 187 -1.56 7.11 26.31
CA GLY A 187 -2.28 5.86 26.05
C GLY A 187 -2.82 5.74 24.64
N LEU A 188 -2.11 6.33 23.65
CA LEU A 188 -2.50 6.35 22.25
C LEU A 188 -1.88 5.17 21.50
N PHE A 189 -2.60 4.65 20.51
CA PHE A 189 -2.00 3.71 19.56
C PHE A 189 -1.13 4.43 18.51
N VAL A 190 -0.20 3.68 17.90
CA VAL A 190 0.57 4.14 16.73
C VAL A 190 0.36 3.16 15.58
N VAL A 191 -0.11 3.66 14.44
CA VAL A 191 -0.22 2.89 13.21
C VAL A 191 0.83 3.36 12.22
N GLU A 192 1.48 2.42 11.55
CA GLU A 192 2.45 2.69 10.50
C GLU A 192 1.77 2.64 9.11
N ASP A 193 1.80 3.74 8.38
CA ASP A 193 1.51 3.73 6.93
C ASP A 193 2.81 3.45 6.19
N CYS A 194 2.98 2.19 5.80
CA CYS A 194 4.14 1.66 5.10
C CYS A 194 3.93 1.56 3.58
N ALA A 195 2.91 2.24 3.03
CA ALA A 195 2.54 2.10 1.61
C ALA A 195 3.67 2.43 0.61
N GLN A 196 4.74 3.08 1.06
CA GLN A 196 5.89 3.44 0.23
C GLN A 196 7.22 2.93 0.80
N ALA A 197 7.20 2.02 1.80
CA ALA A 197 8.37 1.72 2.61
C ALA A 197 8.66 0.22 2.76
N HIS A 198 8.29 -0.60 1.76
CA HIS A 198 8.60 -2.03 1.78
C HIS A 198 10.12 -2.26 1.89
N GLY A 199 10.54 -2.96 2.95
CA GLY A 199 11.95 -3.25 3.21
C GLY A 199 12.75 -2.11 3.86
N ALA A 200 12.13 -0.95 4.14
CA ALA A 200 12.78 0.10 4.90
C ALA A 200 12.98 -0.31 6.36
N LYS A 201 13.93 0.31 7.01
CA LYS A 201 14.26 0.05 8.42
C LYS A 201 14.40 1.36 9.18
N PHE A 202 13.87 1.36 10.39
CA PHE A 202 14.19 2.33 11.42
C PHE A 202 15.23 1.69 12.34
N GLU A 203 16.47 2.20 12.30
CA GLU A 203 17.63 1.51 12.86
C GLU A 203 17.74 0.07 12.30
N ASP A 204 17.73 -0.95 13.14
CA ASP A 204 17.81 -2.37 12.73
C ASP A 204 16.45 -3.06 12.64
N ARG A 205 15.34 -2.36 12.94
CA ARG A 205 13.99 -2.90 12.92
C ARG A 205 13.29 -2.59 11.59
N ASN A 206 12.65 -3.59 11.01
CA ASN A 206 11.86 -3.37 9.80
C ASN A 206 10.65 -2.47 10.12
N VAL A 207 10.37 -1.48 9.26
CA VAL A 207 9.09 -0.76 9.31
C VAL A 207 7.95 -1.76 9.08
N GLY A 208 6.83 -1.53 9.75
CA GLY A 208 5.73 -2.49 9.81
C GLY A 208 5.79 -3.41 11.03
N THR A 209 6.84 -3.26 11.88
CA THR A 209 6.96 -3.98 13.17
C THR A 209 7.12 -3.05 14.36
N LEU A 210 7.01 -1.76 14.15
CA LEU A 210 7.29 -0.74 15.17
C LEU A 210 6.01 -0.38 15.93
N GLY A 211 4.94 -0.09 15.21
CA GLY A 211 3.65 0.33 15.76
C GLY A 211 2.75 -0.83 16.21
N ASP A 212 1.54 -0.47 16.63
CA ASP A 212 0.52 -1.45 17.03
C ASP A 212 -0.06 -2.20 15.83
N LEU A 213 -0.21 -1.51 14.69
CA LEU A 213 -0.57 -2.06 13.37
C LEU A 213 0.23 -1.36 12.27
N ALA A 214 0.36 -2.03 11.13
CA ALA A 214 0.99 -1.47 9.94
C ALA A 214 0.19 -1.76 8.67
N CYS A 215 0.16 -0.81 7.75
CA CYS A 215 -0.58 -0.88 6.50
C CYS A 215 0.37 -0.74 5.31
N PHE A 216 0.34 -1.71 4.40
CA PHE A 216 1.13 -1.72 3.18
C PHE A 216 0.23 -1.58 1.96
N SER A 217 0.80 -1.18 0.84
CA SER A 217 0.10 -1.07 -0.45
C SER A 217 0.93 -1.75 -1.54
N PHE A 218 0.27 -2.58 -2.34
CA PHE A 218 0.88 -3.25 -3.49
C PHE A 218 0.37 -2.68 -4.82
N TYR A 219 -0.09 -1.43 -4.82
CA TYR A 219 -0.47 -0.71 -6.04
C TYR A 219 0.68 -0.76 -7.07
N PRO A 220 0.41 -0.87 -8.38
CA PRO A 220 1.44 -1.04 -9.41
C PRO A 220 2.58 -0.02 -9.41
N GLY A 221 2.39 1.16 -8.83
CA GLY A 221 3.44 2.17 -8.69
C GLY A 221 4.29 2.08 -7.42
N LYS A 222 4.08 1.06 -6.57
CA LYS A 222 4.85 0.86 -5.34
C LYS A 222 6.16 0.12 -5.61
N ASN A 223 7.12 0.22 -4.69
CA ASN A 223 8.43 -0.44 -4.82
C ASN A 223 8.36 -1.98 -4.75
N LEU A 224 7.36 -2.53 -4.06
CA LEU A 224 6.91 -3.91 -4.20
C LEU A 224 5.43 -3.86 -4.60
N TYR A 225 5.07 -4.41 -5.76
CA TYR A 225 3.77 -4.22 -6.37
C TYR A 225 3.12 -5.51 -6.88
N ALA A 226 1.81 -5.45 -7.09
CA ALA A 226 1.01 -6.48 -7.72
C ALA A 226 0.31 -5.95 -8.98
N PHE A 227 -0.43 -6.81 -9.69
CA PHE A 227 -1.13 -6.48 -10.93
C PHE A 227 -2.56 -5.98 -10.67
N GLY A 228 -2.70 -4.93 -9.93
CA GLY A 228 -3.97 -4.35 -9.60
C GLY A 228 -4.06 -3.99 -8.11
N GLU A 229 -5.27 -3.81 -7.64
CA GLU A 229 -5.60 -3.48 -6.26
C GLU A 229 -6.35 -4.63 -5.59
#